data_8e2567514f5007450751562574cbc1c0
#
_entry.id   8e2567514f5007450751562574cbc1c0
#
_cell.length_a   1.000
_cell.length_b   1.000
_cell.length_c   1.000
_cell.angle_alpha   90.00
_cell.angle_beta   90.00
_cell.angle_gamma   90.00
#
_symmetry.space_group_name_H-M   'P 1'
#
loop_
_entity.id
_entity.type
_entity.pdbx_description
1 polymer ?
#
loop_
_entity_poly.entity_id
_entity_poly.type
_entity_poly.pdbx_seq_one_letter_code
_entity_poly.pdbx_strand_id
1 'polypeptide(L)'
;VQMKGITKVYPNGVAANQGVDFFLRRGEIHALMGENGAGKSTLMKMLFGLEQPTSGEIWVNGEKLSLTSPTVAISHGIGMVHQHFMLVPSLTVAENMVLGMAPRKGLFIDHAKAVAITKEYAEKYNLHVEPEAKVMDIPVGMKQKVEILKALVRGAKILILDEPTAVLTTQETVELFKELRNLKEQGYTIVFISHKLNEIMEITDRLTIMRG
;
A
#
# COMPACT_ATOMS: atom_id res chain seq x y z
N VAL A 1 7.28 2.04 12.62
CA VAL A 1 6.21 1.14 13.12
C VAL A 1 6.83 0.05 13.97
N GLN A 2 6.18 -0.30 15.06
CA GLN A 2 6.49 -1.47 15.88
C GLN A 2 5.20 -2.25 16.11
N MET A 3 5.20 -3.50 15.73
CA MET A 3 4.13 -4.46 16.05
C MET A 3 4.73 -5.48 17.02
N LYS A 4 4.15 -5.60 18.21
CA LYS A 4 4.72 -6.39 19.31
C LYS A 4 3.76 -7.50 19.75
N GLY A 5 4.24 -8.74 19.73
CA GLY A 5 3.50 -9.90 20.20
C GLY A 5 2.17 -10.10 19.45
N ILE A 6 2.11 -9.79 18.17
CA ILE A 6 0.87 -9.83 17.40
C ILE A 6 0.41 -11.26 17.19
N THR A 7 -0.78 -11.53 17.69
CA THR A 7 -1.47 -12.81 17.50
C THR A 7 -2.80 -12.57 16.80
N LYS A 8 -3.10 -13.38 15.81
CA LYS A 8 -4.39 -13.41 15.11
C LYS A 8 -4.90 -14.84 15.05
N VAL A 9 -5.99 -15.09 15.75
CA VAL A 9 -6.72 -16.36 15.70
C VAL A 9 -8.11 -16.07 15.15
N TYR A 10 -8.48 -16.75 14.08
CA TYR A 10 -9.82 -16.65 13.50
C TYR A 10 -10.85 -17.49 14.27
N PRO A 11 -12.16 -17.19 14.15
CA PRO A 11 -13.21 -17.94 14.86
C PRO A 11 -13.23 -19.45 14.58
N ASN A 12 -12.69 -19.88 13.42
CA ASN A 12 -12.54 -21.27 13.04
C ASN A 12 -11.32 -21.97 13.70
N GLY A 13 -10.61 -21.28 14.59
CA GLY A 13 -9.44 -21.79 15.30
C GLY A 13 -8.11 -21.66 14.53
N VAL A 14 -8.12 -21.15 13.31
CA VAL A 14 -6.87 -20.95 12.55
C VAL A 14 -6.10 -19.78 13.11
N ALA A 15 -4.87 -20.03 13.54
CA ALA A 15 -3.93 -19.01 13.99
C ALA A 15 -3.08 -18.55 12.79
N ALA A 16 -3.39 -17.36 12.26
CA ALA A 16 -2.64 -16.80 11.13
C ALA A 16 -1.32 -16.13 11.57
N ASN A 17 -1.27 -15.61 12.80
CA ASN A 17 -0.08 -15.03 13.42
C ASN A 17 -0.05 -15.44 14.89
N GLN A 18 1.12 -15.76 15.43
CA GLN A 18 1.32 -16.15 16.83
C GLN A 18 2.52 -15.43 17.42
N GLY A 19 2.28 -14.40 18.24
CA GLY A 19 3.31 -13.65 18.93
C GLY A 19 4.34 -12.99 18.01
N VAL A 20 3.90 -12.50 16.84
CA VAL A 20 4.80 -11.95 15.80
C VAL A 20 5.25 -10.55 16.18
N ASP A 21 6.56 -10.35 16.16
CA ASP A 21 7.17 -9.02 16.25
C ASP A 21 7.59 -8.55 14.87
N PHE A 22 7.21 -7.31 14.52
CA PHE A 22 7.59 -6.66 13.28
C PHE A 22 8.04 -5.22 13.54
N PHE A 23 9.17 -4.86 12.95
CA PHE A 23 9.76 -3.55 13.15
C PHE A 23 10.10 -2.88 11.82
N LEU A 24 9.56 -1.68 11.59
CA LEU A 24 9.76 -0.88 10.39
C LEU A 24 10.40 0.46 10.75
N ARG A 25 11.54 0.77 10.12
CA ARG A 25 12.24 2.04 10.28
C ARG A 25 11.70 3.08 9.31
N ARG A 26 11.75 4.34 9.71
CA ARG A 26 11.36 5.44 8.84
C ARG A 26 12.32 5.56 7.65
N GLY A 27 11.78 5.77 6.44
CA GLY A 27 12.56 6.01 5.23
C GLY A 27 13.26 4.79 4.67
N GLU A 28 12.85 3.57 5.05
CA GLU A 28 13.37 2.33 4.46
C GLU A 28 12.35 1.67 3.53
N ILE A 29 12.85 0.85 2.61
CA ILE A 29 12.06 -0.17 1.93
C ILE A 29 12.35 -1.50 2.66
N HIS A 30 11.36 -2.02 3.36
CA HIS A 30 11.46 -3.22 4.17
C HIS A 30 10.68 -4.37 3.53
N ALA A 31 11.35 -5.48 3.25
CA ALA A 31 10.67 -6.68 2.75
C ALA A 31 10.00 -7.47 3.87
N LEU A 32 8.81 -7.93 3.60
CA LEU A 32 8.15 -8.98 4.37
C LEU A 32 8.07 -10.23 3.49
N MET A 33 8.91 -11.21 3.78
CA MET A 33 9.07 -12.44 3.01
C MET A 33 8.55 -13.64 3.79
N GLY A 34 8.09 -14.65 3.08
CA GLY A 34 7.65 -15.93 3.65
C GLY A 34 6.83 -16.72 2.64
N GLU A 35 6.60 -17.98 2.96
CA GLU A 35 5.75 -18.86 2.14
C GLU A 35 4.29 -18.38 2.11
N ASN A 36 3.52 -18.89 1.16
CA ASN A 36 2.08 -18.67 1.14
C ASN A 36 1.46 -19.27 2.40
N GLY A 37 0.61 -18.49 3.07
CA GLY A 37 0.01 -18.89 4.34
C GLY A 37 0.83 -18.56 5.59
N ALA A 38 2.03 -18.00 5.48
CA ALA A 38 2.85 -17.58 6.63
C ALA A 38 2.29 -16.37 7.42
N GLY A 39 1.15 -15.81 7.02
CA GLY A 39 0.48 -14.72 7.73
C GLY A 39 0.93 -13.31 7.35
N LYS A 40 1.73 -13.14 6.28
CA LYS A 40 2.24 -11.83 5.83
C LYS A 40 1.14 -10.81 5.57
N SER A 41 0.20 -11.16 4.69
CA SER A 41 -0.91 -10.27 4.32
C SER A 41 -1.84 -10.02 5.51
N THR A 42 -2.05 -11.02 6.38
CA THR A 42 -2.83 -10.85 7.61
C THR A 42 -2.18 -9.85 8.56
N LEU A 43 -0.85 -9.95 8.76
CA LEU A 43 -0.11 -8.99 9.58
C LEU A 43 -0.26 -7.56 9.05
N MET A 44 -0.14 -7.37 7.74
CA MET A 44 -0.28 -6.05 7.11
C MET A 44 -1.72 -5.55 7.06
N LYS A 45 -2.71 -6.43 6.93
CA LYS A 45 -4.13 -6.07 7.08
C LYS A 45 -4.44 -5.54 8.48
N MET A 46 -3.80 -6.07 9.52
CA MET A 46 -3.92 -5.53 10.88
C MET A 46 -3.28 -4.14 10.98
N LEU A 47 -2.12 -3.92 10.36
CA LEU A 47 -1.49 -2.60 10.31
C LEU A 47 -2.32 -1.58 9.52
N PHE A 48 -3.05 -2.02 8.52
CA PHE A 48 -3.95 -1.14 7.74
C PHE A 48 -5.37 -1.05 8.32
N GLY A 49 -5.67 -1.74 9.43
CA GLY A 49 -6.97 -1.66 10.09
C GLY A 49 -8.10 -2.43 9.42
N LEU A 50 -7.80 -3.30 8.46
CA LEU A 50 -8.77 -4.22 7.83
C LEU A 50 -9.12 -5.39 8.74
N GLU A 51 -8.18 -5.77 9.60
CA GLU A 51 -8.37 -6.82 10.59
C GLU A 51 -7.87 -6.35 11.96
N GLN A 52 -8.39 -6.96 13.02
CA GLN A 52 -7.97 -6.66 14.38
C GLN A 52 -7.11 -7.80 14.93
N PRO A 53 -6.00 -7.51 15.61
CA PRO A 53 -5.26 -8.54 16.32
C PRO A 53 -6.11 -9.12 17.46
N THR A 54 -5.93 -10.41 17.73
CA THR A 54 -6.50 -11.06 18.94
C THR A 54 -5.77 -10.58 20.17
N SER A 55 -4.45 -10.38 20.05
CA SER A 55 -3.60 -9.79 21.10
C SER A 55 -2.36 -9.17 20.49
N GLY A 56 -1.62 -8.39 21.28
CA GLY A 56 -0.45 -7.66 20.87
C GLY A 56 -0.71 -6.17 20.74
N GLU A 57 0.32 -5.43 20.35
CA GLU A 57 0.30 -3.97 20.30
C GLU A 57 0.87 -3.44 19.00
N ILE A 58 0.28 -2.37 18.48
CA ILE A 58 0.76 -1.64 17.30
C ILE A 58 1.15 -0.23 17.73
N TRP A 59 2.38 0.15 17.39
CA TRP A 59 2.94 1.46 17.68
C TRP A 59 3.37 2.13 16.38
N VAL A 60 2.96 3.38 16.17
CA VAL A 60 3.34 4.18 15.01
C VAL A 60 3.91 5.50 15.50
N ASN A 61 5.13 5.84 15.09
CA ASN A 61 5.83 7.05 15.51
C ASN A 61 5.91 7.24 17.05
N GLY A 62 6.03 6.13 17.80
CA GLY A 62 6.12 6.15 19.25
C GLY A 62 4.78 6.21 19.98
N GLU A 63 3.66 6.24 19.28
CA GLU A 63 2.32 6.24 19.84
C GLU A 63 1.66 4.87 19.65
N LYS A 64 1.09 4.33 20.74
CA LYS A 64 0.30 3.10 20.70
C LYS A 64 -1.06 3.38 20.07
N LEU A 65 -1.37 2.70 19.00
CA LEU A 65 -2.58 2.90 18.23
C LEU A 65 -3.50 1.68 18.24
N SER A 66 -4.81 1.95 18.21
CA SER A 66 -5.85 0.99 17.92
C SER A 66 -6.37 1.25 16.50
N LEU A 67 -5.86 0.51 15.53
CA LEU A 67 -6.19 0.68 14.11
C LEU A 67 -7.48 -0.10 13.79
N THR A 68 -8.62 0.45 14.19
CA THR A 68 -9.93 -0.21 14.12
C THR A 68 -10.56 -0.21 12.73
N SER A 69 -10.03 0.59 11.81
CA SER A 69 -10.50 0.67 10.42
C SER A 69 -9.42 1.21 9.50
N PRO A 70 -9.54 1.00 8.17
CA PRO A 70 -8.68 1.65 7.19
C PRO A 70 -8.71 3.18 7.28
N THR A 71 -9.85 3.78 7.59
CA THR A 71 -9.97 5.23 7.78
C THR A 71 -9.04 5.72 8.89
N VAL A 72 -8.98 5.01 10.01
CA VAL A 72 -8.05 5.33 11.12
C VAL A 72 -6.61 5.15 10.68
N ALA A 73 -6.26 4.07 10.00
CA ALA A 73 -4.91 3.84 9.49
C ALA A 73 -4.47 4.96 8.53
N ILE A 74 -5.34 5.35 7.59
CA ILE A 74 -5.09 6.44 6.64
C ILE A 74 -4.87 7.77 7.38
N SER A 75 -5.65 8.07 8.41
CA SER A 75 -5.46 9.29 9.22
C SER A 75 -4.10 9.35 9.93
N HIS A 76 -3.49 8.19 10.17
CA HIS A 76 -2.12 8.07 10.70
C HIS A 76 -1.04 7.92 9.61
N GLY A 77 -1.39 8.16 8.35
CA GLY A 77 -0.44 8.15 7.24
C GLY A 77 -0.08 6.76 6.72
N ILE A 78 -0.90 5.75 6.97
CA ILE A 78 -0.70 4.39 6.47
C ILE A 78 -1.57 4.18 5.24
N GLY A 79 -0.98 3.76 4.12
CA GLY A 79 -1.66 3.38 2.89
C GLY A 79 -1.33 1.95 2.50
N MET A 80 -2.26 1.29 1.81
CA MET A 80 -2.06 -0.08 1.33
C MET A 80 -2.47 -0.20 -0.13
N VAL A 81 -1.60 -0.81 -0.91
CA VAL A 81 -1.85 -1.24 -2.28
C VAL A 81 -1.99 -2.76 -2.26
N HIS A 82 -3.18 -3.22 -2.60
CA HIS A 82 -3.53 -4.63 -2.55
C HIS A 82 -3.01 -5.40 -3.77
N GLN A 83 -2.85 -6.70 -3.63
CA GLN A 83 -2.47 -7.59 -4.73
C GLN A 83 -3.43 -7.51 -5.92
N HIS A 84 -4.72 -7.32 -5.66
CA HIS A 84 -5.74 -7.08 -6.69
C HIS A 84 -6.11 -5.60 -6.71
N PHE A 85 -6.14 -5.01 -7.89
CA PHE A 85 -6.46 -3.59 -8.04
C PHE A 85 -7.84 -3.25 -7.50
N MET A 86 -7.89 -2.22 -6.66
CA MET A 86 -9.12 -1.68 -6.07
C MET A 86 -9.60 -0.44 -6.85
N LEU A 87 -9.48 -0.51 -8.18
CA LEU A 87 -9.90 0.54 -9.11
C LEU A 87 -11.23 0.16 -9.77
N VAL A 88 -12.05 1.17 -10.04
CA VAL A 88 -13.31 1.03 -10.79
C VAL A 88 -13.01 1.11 -12.27
N PRO A 89 -13.15 0.02 -13.05
CA PRO A 89 -12.69 -0.04 -14.44
C PRO A 89 -13.39 0.95 -15.39
N SER A 90 -14.66 1.24 -15.14
CA SER A 90 -15.48 2.15 -15.97
C SER A 90 -15.21 3.64 -15.73
N LEU A 91 -14.56 3.98 -14.62
CA LEU A 91 -14.18 5.35 -14.28
C LEU A 91 -12.82 5.72 -14.87
N THR A 92 -12.59 7.01 -15.04
CA THR A 92 -11.26 7.53 -15.41
C THR A 92 -10.27 7.38 -14.26
N VAL A 93 -8.99 7.52 -14.57
CA VAL A 93 -7.92 7.57 -13.56
C VAL A 93 -8.20 8.69 -12.56
N ALA A 94 -8.52 9.90 -13.03
CA ALA A 94 -8.81 11.05 -12.18
C ALA A 94 -10.03 10.82 -11.26
N GLU A 95 -11.09 10.20 -11.76
CA GLU A 95 -12.27 9.85 -10.96
C GLU A 95 -11.93 8.81 -9.87
N ASN A 96 -11.12 7.80 -10.21
CA ASN A 96 -10.63 6.83 -9.22
C ASN A 96 -9.76 7.47 -8.14
N MET A 97 -8.93 8.46 -8.50
CA MET A 97 -8.06 9.16 -7.56
C MET A 97 -8.83 9.87 -6.46
N VAL A 98 -9.95 10.49 -6.80
CA VAL A 98 -10.76 11.28 -5.86
C VAL A 98 -11.95 10.51 -5.27
N LEU A 99 -12.09 9.25 -5.61
CA LEU A 99 -13.20 8.42 -5.11
C LEU A 99 -13.18 8.33 -3.58
N GLY A 100 -14.28 8.75 -2.94
CA GLY A 100 -14.38 8.84 -1.48
C GLY A 100 -13.83 10.14 -0.86
N MET A 101 -13.12 10.97 -1.62
CA MET A 101 -12.64 12.30 -1.20
C MET A 101 -13.24 13.40 -2.07
N ALA A 102 -14.17 13.07 -2.93
CA ALA A 102 -14.53 13.78 -4.13
C ALA A 102 -14.74 15.30 -3.92
N PRO A 103 -13.98 16.15 -4.62
CA PRO A 103 -14.38 17.52 -4.83
C PRO A 103 -15.73 17.50 -5.57
N ARG A 104 -16.75 18.02 -4.93
CA ARG A 104 -18.13 18.01 -5.46
C ARG A 104 -18.47 19.36 -6.06
N LYS A 105 -19.09 19.34 -7.23
CA LYS A 105 -19.80 20.47 -7.81
C LYS A 105 -21.31 20.14 -7.75
N GLY A 106 -21.93 20.51 -6.63
CA GLY A 106 -23.29 20.07 -6.33
C GLY A 106 -23.35 18.57 -6.02
N LEU A 107 -24.16 17.83 -6.77
CA LEU A 107 -24.33 16.37 -6.62
C LEU A 107 -23.33 15.53 -7.44
N PHE A 108 -22.49 16.19 -8.27
CA PHE A 108 -21.58 15.51 -9.19
C PHE A 108 -20.11 15.72 -8.77
N ILE A 109 -19.24 14.79 -9.21
CA ILE A 109 -17.80 14.94 -9.08
C ILE A 109 -17.35 16.09 -9.99
N ASP A 110 -16.54 17.00 -9.44
CA ASP A 110 -15.87 18.03 -10.24
C ASP A 110 -14.70 17.39 -11.02
N HIS A 111 -15.00 16.99 -12.26
CA HIS A 111 -14.05 16.30 -13.13
C HIS A 111 -12.80 17.13 -13.42
N ALA A 112 -12.95 18.42 -13.69
CA ALA A 112 -11.81 19.30 -13.96
C ALA A 112 -10.86 19.40 -12.75
N LYS A 113 -11.42 19.48 -11.55
CA LYS A 113 -10.66 19.49 -10.30
C LYS A 113 -10.00 18.15 -10.02
N ALA A 114 -10.67 17.04 -10.31
CA ALA A 114 -10.09 15.70 -10.19
C ALA A 114 -8.89 15.51 -11.12
N VAL A 115 -8.97 15.96 -12.37
CA VAL A 115 -7.87 15.95 -13.33
C VAL A 115 -6.71 16.82 -12.84
N ALA A 116 -7.00 18.03 -12.35
CA ALA A 116 -5.97 18.94 -11.84
C ALA A 116 -5.21 18.34 -10.63
N ILE A 117 -5.93 17.76 -9.66
CA ILE A 117 -5.34 17.08 -8.51
C ILE A 117 -4.46 15.91 -8.97
N THR A 118 -4.95 15.10 -9.90
CA THR A 118 -4.20 13.95 -10.40
C THR A 118 -2.90 14.38 -11.08
N LYS A 119 -2.93 15.41 -11.90
CA LYS A 119 -1.72 15.96 -12.55
C LYS A 119 -0.73 16.51 -11.54
N GLU A 120 -1.17 17.30 -10.57
CA GLU A 120 -0.33 17.86 -9.52
C GLU A 120 0.42 16.78 -8.75
N TYR A 121 -0.27 15.75 -8.29
CA TYR A 121 0.34 14.67 -7.53
C TYR A 121 1.19 13.74 -8.40
N ALA A 122 0.80 13.51 -9.65
CA ALA A 122 1.60 12.75 -10.61
C ALA A 122 2.97 13.42 -10.85
N GLU A 123 3.01 14.73 -11.01
CA GLU A 123 4.25 15.50 -11.12
C GLU A 123 5.05 15.46 -9.82
N LYS A 124 4.40 15.72 -8.69
CA LYS A 124 5.05 15.75 -7.36
C LYS A 124 5.80 14.46 -7.05
N TYR A 125 5.24 13.31 -7.43
CA TYR A 125 5.82 11.98 -7.14
C TYR A 125 6.52 11.35 -8.34
N ASN A 126 6.57 12.05 -9.47
CA ASN A 126 7.13 11.54 -10.73
C ASN A 126 6.49 10.21 -11.17
N LEU A 127 5.18 10.09 -10.97
CA LEU A 127 4.37 8.94 -11.37
C LEU A 127 3.51 9.32 -12.58
N HIS A 128 3.95 8.92 -13.76
CA HIS A 128 3.24 9.27 -15.00
C HIS A 128 1.97 8.44 -15.14
N VAL A 129 0.83 9.12 -15.13
CA VAL A 129 -0.49 8.55 -15.36
C VAL A 129 -1.28 9.42 -16.35
N GLU A 130 -2.30 8.83 -16.97
CA GLU A 130 -3.20 9.52 -17.88
C GLU A 130 -4.53 9.81 -17.19
N PRO A 131 -4.77 11.03 -16.69
CA PRO A 131 -5.92 11.34 -15.84
C PRO A 131 -7.28 11.09 -16.49
N GLU A 132 -7.40 11.31 -17.78
CA GLU A 132 -8.68 11.21 -18.53
C GLU A 132 -8.91 9.83 -19.13
N ALA A 133 -7.91 8.94 -19.10
CA ALA A 133 -8.07 7.55 -19.57
C ALA A 133 -8.95 6.75 -18.62
N LYS A 134 -9.80 5.87 -19.16
CA LYS A 134 -10.54 4.90 -18.35
C LYS A 134 -9.60 3.82 -17.84
N VAL A 135 -9.80 3.38 -16.61
CA VAL A 135 -8.96 2.36 -15.98
C VAL A 135 -8.99 1.04 -16.76
N MET A 136 -10.11 0.70 -17.41
CA MET A 136 -10.18 -0.51 -18.25
C MET A 136 -9.23 -0.49 -19.45
N ASP A 137 -8.88 0.70 -19.96
CA ASP A 137 -8.11 0.89 -21.19
C ASP A 137 -6.60 1.08 -20.96
N ILE A 138 -6.17 1.22 -19.69
CA ILE A 138 -4.75 1.43 -19.36
C ILE A 138 -4.01 0.10 -19.05
N PRO A 139 -2.69 0.04 -19.34
CA PRO A 139 -1.86 -1.12 -19.02
C PRO A 139 -1.81 -1.43 -17.53
N VAL A 140 -1.47 -2.67 -17.21
CA VAL A 140 -1.39 -3.15 -15.80
C VAL A 140 -0.37 -2.35 -14.99
N GLY A 141 0.80 -2.04 -15.57
CA GLY A 141 1.82 -1.23 -14.91
C GLY A 141 1.32 0.18 -14.57
N MET A 142 0.47 0.78 -15.41
CA MET A 142 -0.15 2.06 -15.11
C MET A 142 -1.22 1.93 -14.01
N LYS A 143 -1.99 0.85 -13.96
CA LYS A 143 -2.92 0.58 -12.85
C LYS A 143 -2.18 0.54 -11.51
N GLN A 144 -1.00 -0.08 -11.48
CA GLN A 144 -0.14 -0.11 -10.29
C GLN A 144 0.27 1.30 -9.85
N LYS A 145 0.70 2.15 -10.79
CA LYS A 145 1.03 3.55 -10.51
C LYS A 145 -0.17 4.34 -9.97
N VAL A 146 -1.35 4.12 -10.52
CA VAL A 146 -2.60 4.76 -10.07
C VAL A 146 -2.93 4.36 -8.63
N GLU A 147 -2.79 3.10 -8.26
CA GLU A 147 -3.02 2.63 -6.88
C GLU A 147 -2.04 3.27 -5.88
N ILE A 148 -0.75 3.34 -6.23
CA ILE A 148 0.26 4.01 -5.40
C ILE A 148 -0.08 5.50 -5.26
N LEU A 149 -0.36 6.17 -6.37
CA LEU A 149 -0.69 7.59 -6.40
C LEU A 149 -1.93 7.89 -5.56
N LYS A 150 -2.95 7.04 -5.65
CA LYS A 150 -4.18 7.12 -4.85
C LYS A 150 -3.90 7.07 -3.33
N ALA A 151 -3.00 6.19 -2.89
CA ALA A 151 -2.58 6.13 -1.50
C ALA A 151 -1.82 7.40 -1.08
N LEU A 152 -0.93 7.93 -1.94
CA LEU A 152 -0.16 9.15 -1.68
C LEU A 152 -1.05 10.40 -1.59
N VAL A 153 -2.03 10.53 -2.47
CA VAL A 153 -3.03 11.63 -2.43
C VAL A 153 -3.80 11.63 -1.13
N ARG A 154 -4.08 10.47 -0.57
CA ARG A 154 -4.75 10.30 0.73
C ARG A 154 -3.86 10.57 1.93
N GLY A 155 -2.60 10.94 1.71
CA GLY A 155 -1.65 11.33 2.76
C GLY A 155 -0.80 10.20 3.30
N ALA A 156 -0.70 9.07 2.61
CA ALA A 156 0.19 7.99 3.04
C ALA A 156 1.64 8.46 3.14
N LYS A 157 2.29 8.09 4.23
CA LYS A 157 3.73 8.23 4.48
C LYS A 157 4.39 6.87 4.63
N ILE A 158 3.59 5.87 4.98
CA ILE A 158 3.93 4.46 5.06
C ILE A 158 3.08 3.75 4.01
N LEU A 159 3.71 3.14 3.02
CA LEU A 159 3.06 2.39 1.96
C LEU A 159 3.27 0.90 2.15
N ILE A 160 2.19 0.15 2.21
CA ILE A 160 2.21 -1.32 2.22
C ILE A 160 1.88 -1.77 0.80
N LEU A 161 2.78 -2.50 0.17
CA LEU A 161 2.61 -3.06 -1.17
C LEU A 161 2.52 -4.58 -1.07
N ASP A 162 1.34 -5.12 -1.29
CA ASP A 162 1.08 -6.57 -1.20
C ASP A 162 1.25 -7.24 -2.57
N GLU A 163 2.36 -7.97 -2.75
CA GLU A 163 2.73 -8.67 -4.00
C GLU A 163 2.65 -7.75 -5.25
N PRO A 164 3.26 -6.54 -5.23
CA PRO A 164 2.99 -5.52 -6.24
C PRO A 164 3.49 -5.86 -7.64
N THR A 165 4.33 -6.88 -7.78
CA THR A 165 4.91 -7.32 -9.06
C THR A 165 4.28 -8.59 -9.62
N ALA A 166 3.26 -9.14 -8.94
CA ALA A 166 2.68 -10.45 -9.29
C ALA A 166 2.15 -10.53 -10.73
N VAL A 167 1.65 -9.41 -11.26
CA VAL A 167 1.04 -9.32 -12.58
C VAL A 167 1.81 -8.42 -13.55
N LEU A 168 2.99 -7.92 -13.13
CA LEU A 168 3.83 -7.04 -13.95
C LEU A 168 4.80 -7.84 -14.84
N THR A 169 5.08 -7.28 -16.00
CA THR A 169 6.22 -7.71 -16.82
C THR A 169 7.54 -7.33 -16.14
N THR A 170 8.64 -7.90 -16.60
CA THR A 170 9.99 -7.55 -16.11
C THR A 170 10.28 -6.07 -16.28
N GLN A 171 9.91 -5.50 -17.43
CA GLN A 171 10.08 -4.07 -17.72
C GLN A 171 9.29 -3.19 -16.74
N GLU A 172 8.01 -3.50 -16.52
CA GLU A 172 7.16 -2.78 -15.58
C GLU A 172 7.65 -2.89 -14.14
N THR A 173 8.23 -4.04 -13.77
CA THR A 173 8.86 -4.25 -12.45
C THR A 173 10.06 -3.34 -12.25
N VAL A 174 10.93 -3.21 -13.26
CA VAL A 174 12.08 -2.29 -13.21
C VAL A 174 11.64 -0.83 -13.04
N GLU A 175 10.60 -0.42 -13.77
CA GLU A 175 10.01 0.92 -13.64
C GLU A 175 9.44 1.14 -12.22
N LEU A 176 8.67 0.18 -11.70
CA LEU A 176 8.13 0.25 -10.34
C LEU A 176 9.26 0.41 -9.32
N PHE A 177 10.34 -0.34 -9.42
CA PHE A 177 11.45 -0.25 -8.47
C PHE A 177 12.13 1.11 -8.51
N LYS A 178 12.27 1.72 -9.69
CA LYS A 178 12.77 3.09 -9.83
C LYS A 178 11.86 4.09 -9.10
N GLU A 179 10.55 3.94 -9.25
CA GLU A 179 9.56 4.81 -8.59
C GLU A 179 9.60 4.63 -7.07
N LEU A 180 9.71 3.39 -6.57
CA LEU A 180 9.81 3.12 -5.13
C LEU A 180 11.10 3.70 -4.52
N ARG A 181 12.23 3.63 -5.23
CA ARG A 181 13.48 4.29 -4.81
C ARG A 181 13.31 5.80 -4.73
N ASN A 182 12.67 6.42 -5.71
CA ASN A 182 12.38 7.86 -5.69
C ASN A 182 11.51 8.25 -4.50
N LEU A 183 10.48 7.46 -4.18
CA LEU A 183 9.63 7.71 -3.00
C LEU A 183 10.43 7.58 -1.70
N LYS A 184 11.28 6.55 -1.58
CA LYS A 184 12.17 6.40 -0.43
C LYS A 184 13.09 7.61 -0.25
N GLU A 185 13.70 8.12 -1.32
CA GLU A 185 14.56 9.30 -1.29
C GLU A 185 13.81 10.56 -0.85
N GLN A 186 12.50 10.62 -1.09
CA GLN A 186 11.61 11.67 -0.59
C GLN A 186 11.16 11.45 0.87
N GLY A 187 11.65 10.42 1.54
CA GLY A 187 11.39 10.13 2.95
C GLY A 187 10.19 9.21 3.22
N TYR A 188 9.61 8.60 2.19
CA TYR A 188 8.55 7.61 2.37
C TYR A 188 9.09 6.30 2.90
N THR A 189 8.27 5.61 3.69
CA THR A 189 8.56 4.29 4.24
C THR A 189 7.71 3.26 3.52
N ILE A 190 8.31 2.16 3.06
CA ILE A 190 7.64 1.18 2.22
C ILE A 190 7.81 -0.21 2.80
N VAL A 191 6.70 -0.95 2.95
CA VAL A 191 6.71 -2.39 3.19
C VAL A 191 6.44 -3.09 1.86
N PHE A 192 7.35 -3.94 1.44
CA PHE A 192 7.30 -4.67 0.19
C PHE A 192 7.09 -6.16 0.49
N ILE A 193 5.86 -6.65 0.28
CA ILE A 193 5.54 -8.07 0.48
C ILE A 193 5.80 -8.79 -0.82
N SER A 194 6.66 -9.78 -0.80
CA SER A 194 6.93 -10.65 -1.94
C SER A 194 7.50 -12.00 -1.47
N HIS A 195 7.35 -13.02 -2.31
CA HIS A 195 8.03 -14.30 -2.17
C HIS A 195 9.19 -14.47 -3.16
N LYS A 196 9.44 -13.47 -4.01
CA LYS A 196 10.49 -13.48 -5.04
C LYS A 196 11.81 -12.91 -4.47
N LEU A 197 12.73 -13.79 -4.13
CA LEU A 197 13.99 -13.41 -3.49
C LEU A 197 14.80 -12.39 -4.30
N ASN A 198 14.88 -12.56 -5.63
CA ASN A 198 15.63 -11.65 -6.49
C ASN A 198 15.11 -10.20 -6.42
N GLU A 199 13.78 -10.03 -6.41
CA GLU A 199 13.16 -8.72 -6.28
C GLU A 199 13.45 -8.09 -4.90
N ILE A 200 13.35 -8.89 -3.85
CA ILE A 200 13.64 -8.46 -2.48
C ILE A 200 15.08 -7.98 -2.37
N MET A 201 16.03 -8.76 -2.86
CA MET A 201 17.45 -8.40 -2.83
C MET A 201 17.78 -7.13 -3.63
N GLU A 202 17.01 -6.86 -4.68
CA GLU A 202 17.22 -5.69 -5.53
C GLU A 202 16.71 -4.40 -4.89
N ILE A 203 15.49 -4.44 -4.30
CA ILE A 203 14.77 -3.21 -3.93
C ILE A 203 14.85 -2.86 -2.45
N THR A 204 15.11 -3.82 -1.55
CA THR A 204 14.91 -3.62 -0.12
C THR A 204 16.20 -3.34 0.64
N ASP A 205 16.10 -2.56 1.72
CA ASP A 205 17.19 -2.26 2.64
C ASP A 205 17.34 -3.33 3.73
N ARG A 206 16.20 -3.83 4.20
CA ARG A 206 16.09 -4.86 5.24
C ARG A 206 14.94 -5.80 4.93
N LEU A 207 14.97 -6.97 5.52
CA LEU A 207 13.89 -7.94 5.36
C LEU A 207 13.52 -8.60 6.70
N THR A 208 12.28 -8.99 6.80
CA THR A 208 11.74 -9.88 7.83
C THR A 208 11.24 -11.14 7.16
N ILE A 209 11.63 -12.30 7.67
CA ILE A 209 11.16 -13.59 7.18
C ILE A 209 10.14 -14.15 8.16
N MET A 210 8.94 -14.42 7.64
CA MET A 210 7.88 -15.10 8.37
C MET A 210 7.85 -16.58 7.98
N ARG A 211 7.74 -17.43 8.98
CA ARG A 211 7.56 -18.89 8.83
C ARG A 211 6.26 -19.28 9.50
N GLY A 212 5.55 -20.23 8.91
CA GLY A 212 4.38 -20.85 9.50
C GLY A 212 4.72 -21.79 10.63
#